data_5a9fc20ef1905cb20badb09caa70c587
#
_entry.id   5a9fc20ef1905cb20badb09caa70c587
#
_cell.length_a   1.000
_cell.length_b   1.000
_cell.length_c   1.000
_cell.angle_alpha   90.00
_cell.angle_beta   90.00
_cell.angle_gamma   90.00
#
_symmetry.space_group_name_H-M   'P 1'
#
loop_
_entity.id
_entity.type
_entity.pdbx_description
1 polymer ?
#
loop_
_entity_poly.entity_id
_entity_poly.type
_entity_poly.pdbx_seq_one_letter_code
_entity_poly.pdbx_strand_id
1 'polypeptide(L)'
;SKKLQLKPLQTFTDSVKTEVNTGSLVASLGVTKLQWRSEPGDGNLARPVDAPQNFDWNSAYGLYVAGKEYYDQRLYAQAEEKLTSSVQLDSNFIPSLTKLAALTYVNIRYDDALTLAKRALSIDTHDGAANYYYGLANAALKKYTDAKDGFDLATLSPAYRCASYAELSSIYLVEQNYDKSLLYAEKSLQFNNRNTVARQLKCLVYRKLNDAAAAKQEMQNILGYDPLNQFVLFEKYLWSSDAKDKDNFVASIRS
;
A
#
# COMPACT_ATOMS: atom_id res chain seq x y z
N SER A 1 -2.33 -32.24 26.56
CA SER A 1 -2.89 -31.42 25.46
C SER A 1 -4.19 -30.75 25.91
N LYS A 2 -4.40 -29.51 25.54
CA LYS A 2 -5.64 -28.76 25.77
C LYS A 2 -6.29 -28.42 24.43
N LYS A 3 -7.60 -28.57 24.32
CA LYS A 3 -8.35 -28.05 23.17
C LYS A 3 -8.80 -26.62 23.51
N LEU A 4 -8.48 -25.68 22.65
CA LEU A 4 -8.84 -24.27 22.82
C LEU A 4 -9.80 -23.89 21.70
N GLN A 5 -10.85 -23.14 22.04
CA GLN A 5 -11.74 -22.52 21.11
C GLN A 5 -11.70 -21.01 21.38
N LEU A 6 -11.02 -20.26 20.52
CA LEU A 6 -10.82 -18.83 20.68
C LEU A 6 -11.70 -18.08 19.68
N LYS A 7 -12.28 -16.98 20.14
CA LYS A 7 -12.95 -16.00 19.27
C LYS A 7 -11.88 -15.11 18.59
N PRO A 8 -12.20 -14.47 17.45
CA PRO A 8 -11.30 -13.48 16.86
C PRO A 8 -10.86 -12.45 17.89
N LEU A 9 -9.57 -12.10 17.91
CA LEU A 9 -8.92 -11.18 18.86
C LEU A 9 -8.87 -11.65 20.33
N GLN A 10 -9.33 -12.84 20.64
CA GLN A 10 -9.18 -13.41 21.97
C GLN A 10 -7.79 -13.99 22.16
N THR A 11 -7.09 -13.55 23.20
CA THR A 11 -5.79 -14.11 23.61
C THR A 11 -5.98 -15.19 24.69
N PHE A 12 -5.09 -16.16 24.68
CA PHE A 12 -5.04 -17.20 25.72
C PHE A 12 -3.60 -17.29 26.24
N THR A 13 -3.44 -17.19 27.53
CA THR A 13 -2.14 -17.36 28.21
C THR A 13 -2.25 -18.52 29.19
N ASP A 14 -1.27 -19.41 29.15
CA ASP A 14 -1.18 -20.53 30.07
C ASP A 14 0.26 -20.74 30.54
N SER A 15 0.45 -21.33 31.69
CA SER A 15 1.76 -21.65 32.22
C SER A 15 1.79 -23.11 32.64
N VAL A 16 2.84 -23.82 32.27
CA VAL A 16 3.07 -25.22 32.66
C VAL A 16 4.35 -25.28 33.47
N LYS A 17 4.24 -25.78 34.71
CA LYS A 17 5.42 -26.09 35.50
C LYS A 17 6.04 -27.37 34.95
N THR A 18 7.31 -27.33 34.61
CA THR A 18 8.08 -28.47 34.16
C THR A 18 9.24 -28.69 35.13
N GLU A 19 9.46 -29.95 35.55
CA GLU A 19 10.69 -30.31 36.26
C GLU A 19 11.79 -30.44 35.19
N VAL A 20 12.57 -29.37 35.01
CA VAL A 20 13.59 -29.33 33.96
C VAL A 20 14.91 -29.73 34.57
N ASN A 21 15.40 -30.90 34.23
CA ASN A 21 16.82 -31.16 34.41
C ASN A 21 17.55 -31.60 33.12
N THR A 22 16.88 -32.04 32.10
CA THR A 22 17.56 -32.43 30.84
C THR A 22 16.58 -32.56 29.70
N GLY A 23 16.75 -31.77 28.64
CA GLY A 23 16.07 -31.90 27.36
C GLY A 23 15.41 -30.62 26.84
N SER A 24 15.25 -30.55 25.54
CA SER A 24 14.56 -29.44 24.89
C SER A 24 13.05 -29.50 25.13
N LEU A 25 12.47 -28.37 25.53
CA LEU A 25 11.02 -28.22 25.60
C LEU A 25 10.48 -27.87 24.21
N VAL A 26 9.42 -28.54 23.82
CA VAL A 26 8.72 -28.28 22.56
C VAL A 26 7.27 -27.96 22.85
N ALA A 27 6.81 -26.77 22.48
CA ALA A 27 5.40 -26.41 22.49
C ALA A 27 4.85 -26.45 21.07
N SER A 28 3.74 -27.16 20.84
CA SER A 28 3.14 -27.27 19.51
C SER A 28 1.69 -26.79 19.55
N LEU A 29 1.28 -26.02 18.55
CA LEU A 29 -0.08 -25.53 18.40
C LEU A 29 -0.66 -25.94 17.03
N GLY A 30 -1.83 -26.58 17.06
CA GLY A 30 -2.62 -26.94 15.88
C GLY A 30 -2.10 -28.12 15.07
N VAL A 31 -2.83 -28.44 14.00
CA VAL A 31 -2.56 -29.57 13.12
C VAL A 31 -1.33 -29.32 12.25
N THR A 32 -1.11 -28.10 11.83
CA THR A 32 0.05 -27.64 11.05
C THR A 32 1.26 -27.30 11.90
N LYS A 33 1.15 -27.50 13.22
CA LYS A 33 2.22 -27.46 14.21
C LYS A 33 3.09 -26.21 14.12
N LEU A 34 2.54 -25.07 14.53
CA LEU A 34 3.39 -24.03 15.06
C LEU A 34 4.14 -24.62 16.25
N GLN A 35 5.48 -24.70 16.16
CA GLN A 35 6.31 -25.26 17.21
C GLN A 35 7.24 -24.19 17.76
N TRP A 36 7.27 -24.09 19.07
CA TRP A 36 8.31 -23.40 19.82
C TRP A 36 9.23 -24.42 20.49
N ARG A 37 10.54 -24.17 20.49
CA ARG A 37 11.53 -25.01 21.16
C ARG A 37 12.36 -24.16 22.12
N SER A 38 12.71 -24.72 23.29
CA SER A 38 13.53 -24.04 24.30
C SER A 38 15.01 -23.90 23.90
N GLU A 39 15.49 -24.82 23.08
CA GLU A 39 16.81 -24.68 22.47
C GLU A 39 16.67 -23.78 21.23
N PRO A 40 17.57 -22.81 21.06
CA PRO A 40 17.67 -22.15 19.79
C PRO A 40 18.10 -23.23 18.79
N GLY A 41 17.14 -23.79 18.06
CA GLY A 41 17.48 -24.52 16.84
C GLY A 41 18.21 -23.55 15.92
N ASP A 42 18.79 -24.05 14.84
CA ASP A 42 19.28 -23.23 13.72
C ASP A 42 18.13 -22.47 13.03
N GLY A 43 17.16 -22.03 13.83
CA GLY A 43 16.01 -21.23 13.48
C GLY A 43 16.35 -19.77 13.23
N ASN A 44 17.48 -19.51 12.60
CA ASN A 44 17.57 -18.41 11.70
C ASN A 44 16.41 -18.64 10.71
N LEU A 45 15.43 -17.76 10.76
CA LEU A 45 14.57 -17.54 9.61
C LEU A 45 15.54 -17.16 8.47
N ALA A 46 16.18 -18.20 7.91
CA ALA A 46 16.99 -18.03 6.73
C ALA A 46 16.07 -17.37 5.72
N ARG A 47 16.43 -16.20 5.24
CA ARG A 47 15.73 -15.65 4.09
C ARG A 47 15.68 -16.76 3.05
N PRO A 48 14.54 -17.04 2.41
CA PRO A 48 14.43 -18.16 1.49
C PRO A 48 15.44 -18.12 0.35
N VAL A 49 16.08 -16.98 0.14
CA VAL A 49 17.12 -16.76 -0.85
C VAL A 49 18.21 -15.89 -0.23
N ASP A 50 19.37 -16.48 0.05
CA ASP A 50 20.56 -15.70 0.35
C ASP A 50 21.12 -15.10 -0.94
N ALA A 51 21.70 -13.90 -0.84
CA ALA A 51 22.41 -13.34 -1.98
C ALA A 51 23.58 -14.28 -2.38
N PRO A 52 23.86 -14.43 -3.68
CA PRO A 52 25.04 -15.21 -4.12
C PRO A 52 26.29 -14.73 -3.39
N GLN A 53 27.21 -15.65 -3.07
CA GLN A 53 28.43 -15.32 -2.32
C GLN A 53 29.28 -14.20 -2.97
N ASN A 54 29.17 -14.04 -4.30
CA ASN A 54 29.89 -13.03 -5.07
C ASN A 54 29.00 -11.82 -5.44
N PHE A 55 27.88 -11.60 -4.73
CA PHE A 55 27.01 -10.47 -5.03
C PHE A 55 27.68 -9.15 -4.66
N ASP A 56 27.87 -8.28 -5.66
CA ASP A 56 28.46 -6.96 -5.45
C ASP A 56 27.44 -5.96 -4.92
N TRP A 57 27.43 -5.80 -3.60
CA TRP A 57 26.58 -4.85 -2.89
C TRP A 57 26.93 -3.37 -3.17
N ASN A 58 28.12 -3.10 -3.74
CA ASN A 58 28.56 -1.75 -4.08
C ASN A 58 28.29 -1.39 -5.54
N SER A 59 27.75 -2.30 -6.34
CA SER A 59 27.25 -1.98 -7.69
C SER A 59 25.99 -1.12 -7.63
N ALA A 60 25.65 -0.45 -8.74
CA ALA A 60 24.40 0.31 -8.83
C ALA A 60 23.18 -0.56 -8.49
N TYR A 61 23.15 -1.81 -8.97
CA TYR A 61 22.08 -2.77 -8.65
C TYR A 61 22.11 -3.20 -7.18
N GLY A 62 23.27 -3.47 -6.59
CA GLY A 62 23.41 -3.84 -5.18
C GLY A 62 22.92 -2.73 -4.26
N LEU A 63 23.32 -1.49 -4.54
CA LEU A 63 22.86 -0.30 -3.81
C LEU A 63 21.35 -0.08 -3.97
N TYR A 64 20.79 -0.34 -5.14
CA TYR A 64 19.33 -0.31 -5.36
C TYR A 64 18.63 -1.35 -4.47
N VAL A 65 19.10 -2.59 -4.44
CA VAL A 65 18.51 -3.66 -3.63
C VAL A 65 18.52 -3.27 -2.15
N ALA A 66 19.67 -2.78 -1.64
CA ALA A 66 19.78 -2.30 -0.27
C ALA A 66 18.86 -1.10 0.01
N GLY A 67 18.82 -0.13 -0.91
CA GLY A 67 17.96 1.05 -0.79
C GLY A 67 16.48 0.70 -0.82
N LYS A 68 16.10 -0.25 -1.69
CA LYS A 68 14.73 -0.77 -1.74
C LYS A 68 14.34 -1.47 -0.43
N GLU A 69 15.21 -2.26 0.13
CA GLU A 69 14.99 -2.93 1.42
C GLU A 69 14.78 -1.91 2.55
N TYR A 70 15.63 -0.87 2.63
CA TYR A 70 15.44 0.21 3.60
C TYR A 70 14.12 0.97 3.38
N TYR A 71 13.72 1.19 2.13
CA TYR A 71 12.43 1.82 1.82
C TYR A 71 11.25 0.97 2.33
N ASP A 72 11.28 -0.33 2.09
CA ASP A 72 10.23 -1.26 2.49
C ASP A 72 10.14 -1.36 4.04
N GLN A 73 11.27 -1.19 4.74
CA GLN A 73 11.36 -1.07 6.21
C GLN A 73 11.01 0.33 6.74
N ARG A 74 10.68 1.29 5.88
CA ARG A 74 10.42 2.71 6.21
C ARG A 74 11.63 3.46 6.80
N LEU A 75 12.82 2.97 6.58
CA LEU A 75 14.08 3.62 6.92
C LEU A 75 14.48 4.59 5.80
N TYR A 76 13.70 5.65 5.63
CA TYR A 76 13.73 6.50 4.43
C TYR A 76 15.05 7.24 4.25
N ALA A 77 15.72 7.64 5.31
CA ALA A 77 17.04 8.31 5.20
C ALA A 77 18.12 7.37 4.64
N GLN A 78 18.16 6.13 5.13
CA GLN A 78 19.09 5.11 4.63
C GLN A 78 18.73 4.68 3.19
N ALA A 79 17.43 4.60 2.89
CA ALA A 79 16.96 4.33 1.53
C ALA A 79 17.45 5.41 0.55
N GLU A 80 17.27 6.68 0.91
CA GLU A 80 17.71 7.81 0.06
C GLU A 80 19.22 7.81 -0.18
N GLU A 81 20.03 7.56 0.85
CA GLU A 81 21.47 7.45 0.73
C GLU A 81 21.88 6.37 -0.29
N LYS A 82 21.36 5.14 -0.13
CA LYS A 82 21.71 4.01 -1.00
C LYS A 82 21.23 4.21 -2.43
N LEU A 83 19.99 4.67 -2.61
CA LEU A 83 19.43 4.92 -3.94
C LEU A 83 20.15 6.06 -4.65
N THR A 84 20.54 7.11 -3.93
CA THR A 84 21.32 8.22 -4.49
C THR A 84 22.70 7.73 -4.92
N SER A 85 23.38 6.94 -4.10
CA SER A 85 24.67 6.33 -4.46
C SER A 85 24.54 5.42 -5.69
N SER A 86 23.45 4.67 -5.82
CA SER A 86 23.16 3.87 -7.01
C SER A 86 23.06 4.73 -8.28
N VAL A 87 22.33 5.86 -8.22
CA VAL A 87 22.19 6.80 -9.35
C VAL A 87 23.49 7.55 -9.65
N GLN A 88 24.38 7.73 -8.67
CA GLN A 88 25.71 8.30 -8.89
C GLN A 88 26.63 7.35 -9.66
N LEU A 89 26.53 6.03 -9.40
CA LEU A 89 27.29 5.01 -10.12
C LEU A 89 26.74 4.77 -11.54
N ASP A 90 25.41 4.68 -11.65
CA ASP A 90 24.73 4.55 -12.94
C ASP A 90 23.58 5.57 -13.02
N SER A 91 23.86 6.64 -13.72
CA SER A 91 22.93 7.76 -13.85
C SER A 91 21.66 7.44 -14.65
N ASN A 92 21.65 6.32 -15.37
CA ASN A 92 20.55 5.85 -16.21
C ASN A 92 19.85 4.63 -15.62
N PHE A 93 20.17 4.26 -14.38
CA PHE A 93 19.55 3.11 -13.72
C PHE A 93 18.11 3.43 -13.30
N ILE A 94 17.14 3.15 -14.18
CA ILE A 94 15.71 3.44 -14.00
C ILE A 94 15.15 2.95 -12.66
N PRO A 95 15.46 1.72 -12.16
CA PRO A 95 14.90 1.25 -10.91
C PRO A 95 15.22 2.15 -9.71
N SER A 96 16.44 2.71 -9.64
CA SER A 96 16.81 3.66 -8.58
C SER A 96 16.17 5.03 -8.77
N LEU A 97 16.09 5.52 -10.01
CA LEU A 97 15.42 6.79 -10.31
C LEU A 97 13.94 6.75 -9.90
N THR A 98 13.23 5.69 -10.27
CA THR A 98 11.80 5.53 -9.95
C THR A 98 11.57 5.29 -8.46
N LYS A 99 12.47 4.56 -7.78
CA LYS A 99 12.37 4.36 -6.33
C LYS A 99 12.68 5.65 -5.56
N LEU A 100 13.63 6.48 -6.02
CA LEU A 100 13.87 7.82 -5.48
C LEU A 100 12.67 8.74 -5.73
N ALA A 101 12.04 8.68 -6.91
CA ALA A 101 10.82 9.42 -7.19
C ALA A 101 9.69 9.05 -6.21
N ALA A 102 9.55 7.75 -5.91
CA ALA A 102 8.61 7.27 -4.90
C ALA A 102 8.93 7.87 -3.51
N LEU A 103 10.18 7.82 -3.11
CA LEU A 103 10.64 8.29 -1.80
C LEU A 103 10.47 9.81 -1.66
N THR A 104 10.87 10.58 -2.66
CA THR A 104 10.72 12.05 -2.65
C THR A 104 9.26 12.46 -2.67
N TYR A 105 8.39 11.71 -3.37
CA TYR A 105 6.95 11.92 -3.33
C TYR A 105 6.37 11.72 -1.92
N VAL A 106 6.72 10.61 -1.24
CA VAL A 106 6.27 10.33 0.14
C VAL A 106 6.77 11.42 1.11
N ASN A 107 7.95 11.98 0.87
CA ASN A 107 8.53 13.08 1.64
C ASN A 107 7.99 14.47 1.22
N ILE A 108 6.91 14.53 0.42
CA ILE A 108 6.25 15.77 -0.03
C ILE A 108 7.16 16.67 -0.89
N ARG A 109 8.26 16.12 -1.44
CA ARG A 109 9.16 16.81 -2.37
C ARG A 109 8.73 16.55 -3.82
N TYR A 110 7.58 17.12 -4.21
CA TYR A 110 6.91 16.78 -5.47
C TYR A 110 7.70 17.22 -6.71
N ASP A 111 8.40 18.35 -6.68
CA ASP A 111 9.23 18.82 -7.79
C ASP A 111 10.45 17.92 -8.01
N ASP A 112 11.07 17.41 -6.92
CA ASP A 112 12.14 16.44 -7.00
C ASP A 112 11.64 15.11 -7.57
N ALA A 113 10.48 14.64 -7.10
CA ALA A 113 9.84 13.44 -7.63
C ALA A 113 9.56 13.56 -9.14
N LEU A 114 9.04 14.71 -9.56
CA LEU A 114 8.78 15.00 -10.97
C LEU A 114 10.07 15.02 -11.80
N THR A 115 11.13 15.59 -11.28
CA THR A 115 12.45 15.64 -11.96
C THR A 115 13.03 14.26 -12.15
N LEU A 116 12.98 13.42 -11.11
CA LEU A 116 13.45 12.02 -11.16
C LEU A 116 12.61 11.16 -12.12
N ALA A 117 11.29 11.31 -12.07
CA ALA A 117 10.38 10.59 -12.97
C ALA A 117 10.62 11.01 -14.44
N LYS A 118 10.75 12.31 -14.73
CA LYS A 118 11.09 12.80 -16.08
C LYS A 118 12.42 12.26 -16.58
N ARG A 119 13.43 12.17 -15.69
CA ARG A 119 14.72 11.59 -16.07
C ARG A 119 14.56 10.10 -16.41
N ALA A 120 13.82 9.32 -15.64
CA ALA A 120 13.54 7.94 -15.95
C ALA A 120 12.79 7.81 -17.31
N LEU A 121 11.80 8.66 -17.56
CA LEU A 121 11.03 8.69 -18.82
C LEU A 121 11.87 9.13 -20.03
N SER A 122 12.94 9.89 -19.85
CA SER A 122 13.86 10.22 -20.95
C SER A 122 14.69 9.00 -21.40
N ILE A 123 14.77 7.96 -20.57
CA ILE A 123 15.48 6.70 -20.87
C ILE A 123 14.49 5.66 -21.42
N ASP A 124 13.36 5.48 -20.74
CA ASP A 124 12.26 4.62 -21.17
C ASP A 124 10.92 5.34 -20.96
N THR A 125 10.33 5.81 -22.06
CA THR A 125 9.04 6.53 -22.05
C THR A 125 7.86 5.66 -21.62
N HIS A 126 8.00 4.34 -21.64
CA HIS A 126 6.95 3.39 -21.28
C HIS A 126 7.17 2.73 -19.92
N ASP A 127 8.21 3.11 -19.17
CA ASP A 127 8.38 2.58 -17.82
C ASP A 127 7.16 2.90 -16.94
N GLY A 128 6.50 1.84 -16.43
CA GLY A 128 5.24 1.97 -15.70
C GLY A 128 5.39 2.68 -14.36
N ALA A 129 6.53 2.47 -13.66
CA ALA A 129 6.80 3.15 -12.40
C ALA A 129 7.07 4.64 -12.62
N ALA A 130 7.90 4.98 -13.62
CA ALA A 130 8.20 6.37 -13.95
C ALA A 130 6.94 7.15 -14.33
N ASN A 131 6.09 6.58 -15.20
CA ASN A 131 4.81 7.19 -15.58
C ASN A 131 3.87 7.36 -14.37
N TYR A 132 3.80 6.37 -13.48
CA TYR A 132 2.97 6.45 -12.29
C TYR A 132 3.43 7.58 -11.35
N TYR A 133 4.73 7.67 -11.02
CA TYR A 133 5.25 8.72 -10.15
C TYR A 133 5.27 10.09 -10.83
N TYR A 134 5.42 10.14 -12.16
CA TYR A 134 5.18 11.36 -12.94
C TYR A 134 3.74 11.83 -12.77
N GLY A 135 2.77 10.94 -12.90
CA GLY A 135 1.36 11.21 -12.67
C GLY A 135 1.08 11.72 -11.27
N LEU A 136 1.59 11.02 -10.24
CA LEU A 136 1.41 11.40 -8.83
C LEU A 136 1.99 12.79 -8.51
N ALA A 137 3.23 13.06 -8.96
CA ALA A 137 3.88 14.34 -8.73
C ALA A 137 3.11 15.50 -9.41
N ASN A 138 2.68 15.31 -10.66
CA ASN A 138 1.87 16.31 -11.36
C ASN A 138 0.50 16.50 -10.71
N ALA A 139 -0.17 15.44 -10.23
CA ALA A 139 -1.45 15.55 -9.52
C ALA A 139 -1.30 16.35 -8.22
N ALA A 140 -0.24 16.11 -7.44
CA ALA A 140 0.07 16.86 -6.23
C ALA A 140 0.35 18.35 -6.52
N LEU A 141 0.99 18.65 -7.66
CA LEU A 141 1.24 19.99 -8.16
C LEU A 141 0.02 20.59 -8.90
N LYS A 142 -1.13 19.90 -8.91
CA LYS A 142 -2.38 20.30 -9.58
C LYS A 142 -2.27 20.45 -11.11
N LYS A 143 -1.29 19.82 -11.73
CA LYS A 143 -1.10 19.75 -13.17
C LYS A 143 -1.86 18.53 -13.72
N TYR A 144 -3.20 18.59 -13.67
CA TYR A 144 -4.05 17.41 -13.90
C TYR A 144 -3.98 16.85 -15.32
N THR A 145 -3.70 17.67 -16.35
CA THR A 145 -3.51 17.15 -17.71
C THR A 145 -2.29 16.24 -17.78
N ASP A 146 -1.13 16.74 -17.34
CA ASP A 146 0.11 15.95 -17.32
C ASP A 146 -0.02 14.72 -16.43
N ALA A 147 -0.75 14.85 -15.31
CA ALA A 147 -1.01 13.72 -14.41
C ALA A 147 -1.82 12.61 -15.09
N LYS A 148 -2.87 12.97 -15.83
CA LYS A 148 -3.69 12.01 -16.59
C LYS A 148 -2.86 11.30 -17.66
N ASP A 149 -2.02 12.02 -18.40
CA ASP A 149 -1.13 11.43 -19.41
C ASP A 149 -0.19 10.38 -18.79
N GLY A 150 0.42 10.70 -17.65
CA GLY A 150 1.26 9.75 -16.92
C GLY A 150 0.49 8.52 -16.44
N PHE A 151 -0.68 8.72 -15.83
CA PHE A 151 -1.48 7.60 -15.36
C PHE A 151 -2.03 6.74 -16.51
N ASP A 152 -2.44 7.32 -17.63
CA ASP A 152 -2.90 6.56 -18.79
C ASP A 152 -1.79 5.62 -19.31
N LEU A 153 -0.55 6.09 -19.42
CA LEU A 153 0.58 5.24 -19.77
C LEU A 153 0.90 4.21 -18.69
N ALA A 154 0.83 4.57 -17.40
CA ALA A 154 1.07 3.64 -16.31
C ALA A 154 0.03 2.51 -16.24
N THR A 155 -1.19 2.69 -16.80
CA THR A 155 -2.19 1.61 -16.89
C THR A 155 -1.75 0.44 -17.76
N LEU A 156 -0.79 0.62 -18.65
CA LEU A 156 -0.23 -0.45 -19.48
C LEU A 156 0.58 -1.43 -18.64
N SER A 157 1.16 -0.99 -17.54
CA SER A 157 1.91 -1.83 -16.59
C SER A 157 0.97 -2.57 -15.63
N PRO A 158 0.99 -3.92 -15.58
CA PRO A 158 0.16 -4.67 -14.63
C PRO A 158 0.36 -4.27 -13.17
N ALA A 159 1.58 -3.87 -12.79
CA ALA A 159 1.92 -3.48 -11.43
C ALA A 159 1.26 -2.15 -11.00
N TYR A 160 1.04 -1.23 -11.93
CA TYR A 160 0.50 0.10 -11.66
C TYR A 160 -0.91 0.32 -12.16
N ARG A 161 -1.44 -0.57 -12.99
CA ARG A 161 -2.74 -0.45 -13.67
C ARG A 161 -3.89 -0.11 -12.73
N CYS A 162 -4.05 -0.91 -11.69
CA CYS A 162 -5.15 -0.74 -10.73
C CYS A 162 -5.06 0.61 -10.01
N ALA A 163 -3.86 0.97 -9.55
CA ALA A 163 -3.61 2.23 -8.85
C ALA A 163 -3.82 3.44 -9.79
N SER A 164 -3.30 3.38 -11.02
CA SER A 164 -3.45 4.45 -12.00
C SER A 164 -4.92 4.71 -12.36
N TYR A 165 -5.74 3.67 -12.51
CA TYR A 165 -7.17 3.87 -12.71
C TYR A 165 -7.85 4.54 -11.51
N ALA A 166 -7.45 4.22 -10.28
CA ALA A 166 -7.98 4.90 -9.09
C ALA A 166 -7.57 6.38 -9.06
N GLU A 167 -6.33 6.70 -9.42
CA GLU A 167 -5.86 8.09 -9.50
C GLU A 167 -6.58 8.89 -10.61
N LEU A 168 -6.80 8.30 -11.79
CA LEU A 168 -7.62 8.90 -12.85
C LEU A 168 -9.03 9.19 -12.35
N SER A 169 -9.66 8.23 -11.66
CA SER A 169 -10.98 8.43 -11.04
C SER A 169 -10.97 9.61 -10.07
N SER A 170 -9.93 9.72 -9.23
CA SER A 170 -9.76 10.82 -8.28
C SER A 170 -9.67 12.18 -8.98
N ILE A 171 -8.87 12.28 -10.05
CA ILE A 171 -8.75 13.53 -10.82
C ILE A 171 -10.09 13.91 -11.45
N TYR A 172 -10.79 12.96 -12.08
CA TYR A 172 -12.10 13.25 -12.67
C TYR A 172 -13.17 13.62 -11.63
N LEU A 173 -13.08 13.10 -10.40
CA LEU A 173 -13.92 13.55 -9.30
C LEU A 173 -13.65 15.01 -8.94
N VAL A 174 -12.37 15.43 -8.87
CA VAL A 174 -11.98 16.82 -8.63
C VAL A 174 -12.46 17.74 -9.76
N GLU A 175 -12.37 17.29 -11.01
CA GLU A 175 -12.89 17.99 -12.18
C GLU A 175 -14.42 17.95 -12.30
N GLN A 176 -15.13 17.32 -11.35
CA GLN A 176 -16.58 17.13 -11.31
C GLN A 176 -17.14 16.32 -12.52
N ASN A 177 -16.29 15.59 -13.20
CA ASN A 177 -16.70 14.67 -14.26
C ASN A 177 -17.04 13.30 -13.64
N TYR A 178 -18.23 13.21 -13.07
CA TYR A 178 -18.67 12.05 -12.29
C TYR A 178 -18.77 10.77 -13.11
N ASP A 179 -19.18 10.85 -14.37
CA ASP A 179 -19.28 9.69 -15.26
C ASP A 179 -17.90 9.07 -15.50
N LYS A 180 -16.90 9.88 -15.81
CA LYS A 180 -15.53 9.39 -15.98
C LYS A 180 -14.93 8.91 -14.67
N SER A 181 -15.21 9.58 -13.55
CA SER A 181 -14.75 9.13 -12.24
C SER A 181 -15.29 7.72 -11.93
N LEU A 182 -16.57 7.47 -12.10
CA LEU A 182 -17.16 6.13 -11.93
C LEU A 182 -16.56 5.11 -12.89
N LEU A 183 -16.42 5.45 -14.17
CA LEU A 183 -15.83 4.56 -15.18
C LEU A 183 -14.42 4.11 -14.78
N TYR A 184 -13.57 5.03 -14.34
CA TYR A 184 -12.19 4.69 -13.97
C TYR A 184 -12.11 3.97 -12.61
N ALA A 185 -12.98 4.28 -11.66
CA ALA A 185 -13.11 3.51 -10.43
C ALA A 185 -13.51 2.05 -10.73
N GLU A 186 -14.45 1.84 -11.64
CA GLU A 186 -14.86 0.50 -12.06
C GLU A 186 -13.75 -0.26 -12.78
N LYS A 187 -13.00 0.40 -13.68
CA LYS A 187 -11.81 -0.20 -14.29
C LYS A 187 -10.79 -0.64 -13.23
N SER A 188 -10.55 0.16 -12.20
CA SER A 188 -9.68 -0.22 -11.09
C SER A 188 -10.19 -1.48 -10.38
N LEU A 189 -11.51 -1.55 -10.10
CA LEU A 189 -12.14 -2.69 -9.43
C LEU A 189 -12.15 -3.98 -10.26
N GLN A 190 -12.10 -3.89 -11.59
CA GLN A 190 -11.95 -5.06 -12.46
C GLN A 190 -10.61 -5.79 -12.24
N PHE A 191 -9.54 -5.08 -11.88
CA PHE A 191 -8.23 -5.65 -11.60
C PHE A 191 -8.02 -5.99 -10.12
N ASN A 192 -8.65 -5.24 -9.22
CA ASN A 192 -8.65 -5.50 -7.80
C ASN A 192 -10.02 -5.15 -7.21
N ASN A 193 -10.89 -6.14 -7.08
CA ASN A 193 -12.25 -5.96 -6.57
C ASN A 193 -12.33 -5.50 -5.10
N ARG A 194 -11.20 -5.53 -4.37
CA ARG A 194 -11.05 -5.01 -3.01
C ARG A 194 -10.28 -3.69 -2.94
N ASN A 195 -10.10 -2.99 -4.07
CA ASN A 195 -9.49 -1.66 -4.02
C ASN A 195 -10.40 -0.69 -3.25
N THR A 196 -10.03 -0.47 -1.98
CA THR A 196 -10.79 0.40 -1.06
C THR A 196 -10.87 1.82 -1.58
N VAL A 197 -9.79 2.37 -2.16
CA VAL A 197 -9.75 3.73 -2.71
C VAL A 197 -10.77 3.88 -3.83
N ALA A 198 -10.81 2.95 -4.78
CA ALA A 198 -11.78 3.01 -5.89
C ALA A 198 -13.23 2.95 -5.39
N ARG A 199 -13.53 2.13 -4.36
CA ARG A 199 -14.87 2.10 -3.75
C ARG A 199 -15.20 3.37 -2.99
N GLN A 200 -14.24 3.95 -2.28
CA GLN A 200 -14.41 5.24 -1.60
C GLN A 200 -14.69 6.35 -2.61
N LEU A 201 -13.99 6.39 -3.74
CA LEU A 201 -14.27 7.34 -4.81
C LEU A 201 -15.69 7.19 -5.37
N LYS A 202 -16.15 5.95 -5.59
CA LYS A 202 -17.55 5.70 -5.97
C LYS A 202 -18.54 6.22 -4.92
N CYS A 203 -18.29 5.98 -3.62
CA CYS A 203 -19.13 6.54 -2.55
C CYS A 203 -19.19 8.08 -2.62
N LEU A 204 -18.04 8.73 -2.83
CA LEU A 204 -17.97 10.20 -2.94
C LEU A 204 -18.74 10.71 -4.15
N VAL A 205 -18.62 10.05 -5.30
CA VAL A 205 -19.40 10.41 -6.51
C VAL A 205 -20.88 10.24 -6.27
N TYR A 206 -21.33 9.10 -5.72
CA TYR A 206 -22.75 8.87 -5.44
C TYR A 206 -23.31 9.86 -4.41
N ARG A 207 -22.50 10.29 -3.45
CA ARG A 207 -22.87 11.38 -2.54
C ARG A 207 -23.06 12.70 -3.29
N LYS A 208 -22.18 13.03 -4.24
CA LYS A 208 -22.34 14.24 -5.08
C LYS A 208 -23.56 14.19 -5.97
N LEU A 209 -23.95 13.00 -6.44
CA LEU A 209 -25.14 12.75 -7.25
C LEU A 209 -26.41 12.58 -6.40
N ASN A 210 -26.30 12.59 -5.08
CA ASN A 210 -27.38 12.33 -4.12
C ASN A 210 -28.01 10.94 -4.28
N ASP A 211 -27.24 9.96 -4.75
CA ASP A 211 -27.66 8.55 -4.86
C ASP A 211 -27.29 7.78 -3.59
N ALA A 212 -28.18 7.86 -2.60
CA ALA A 212 -27.99 7.22 -1.30
C ALA A 212 -27.95 5.69 -1.39
N ALA A 213 -28.70 5.09 -2.34
CA ALA A 213 -28.77 3.63 -2.49
C ALA A 213 -27.43 3.07 -2.99
N ALA A 214 -26.89 3.66 -4.07
CA ALA A 214 -25.60 3.25 -4.61
C ALA A 214 -24.45 3.53 -3.62
N ALA A 215 -24.45 4.67 -2.94
CA ALA A 215 -23.46 4.97 -1.91
C ALA A 215 -23.47 3.93 -0.77
N LYS A 216 -24.67 3.57 -0.28
CA LYS A 216 -24.83 2.55 0.78
C LYS A 216 -24.32 1.18 0.33
N GLN A 217 -24.55 0.79 -0.92
CA GLN A 217 -24.07 -0.48 -1.47
C GLN A 217 -22.54 -0.53 -1.46
N GLU A 218 -21.85 0.54 -1.90
CA GLU A 218 -20.39 0.58 -1.87
C GLU A 218 -19.83 0.60 -0.44
N MET A 219 -20.49 1.30 0.49
CA MET A 219 -20.13 1.24 1.91
C MET A 219 -20.24 -0.18 2.47
N GLN A 220 -21.30 -0.92 2.12
CA GLN A 220 -21.46 -2.31 2.53
C GLN A 220 -20.38 -3.21 1.94
N ASN A 221 -20.00 -3.01 0.68
CA ASN A 221 -18.91 -3.73 0.05
C ASN A 221 -17.58 -3.53 0.79
N ILE A 222 -17.27 -2.31 1.23
CA ILE A 222 -16.06 -2.02 2.03
C ILE A 222 -16.14 -2.73 3.39
N LEU A 223 -17.26 -2.60 4.10
CA LEU A 223 -17.43 -3.20 5.43
C LEU A 223 -17.38 -4.73 5.41
N GLY A 224 -17.62 -5.35 4.26
CA GLY A 224 -17.54 -6.81 4.09
C GLY A 224 -16.12 -7.36 4.29
N TYR A 225 -15.08 -6.55 4.09
CA TYR A 225 -13.69 -6.95 4.30
C TYR A 225 -12.90 -6.04 5.26
N ASP A 226 -13.40 -4.84 5.54
CA ASP A 226 -12.84 -3.90 6.50
C ASP A 226 -13.97 -3.30 7.38
N PRO A 227 -14.40 -4.03 8.43
CA PRO A 227 -15.51 -3.59 9.28
C PRO A 227 -15.25 -2.31 10.08
N LEU A 228 -13.98 -1.92 10.25
CA LEU A 228 -13.57 -0.74 11.01
C LEU A 228 -13.17 0.43 10.12
N ASN A 229 -13.53 0.40 8.84
CA ASN A 229 -13.16 1.43 7.89
C ASN A 229 -13.67 2.81 8.28
N GLN A 230 -12.76 3.69 8.67
CA GLN A 230 -13.07 5.04 9.18
C GLN A 230 -13.77 5.91 8.15
N PHE A 231 -13.44 5.77 6.87
CA PHE A 231 -14.14 6.50 5.79
C PHE A 231 -15.62 6.12 5.76
N VAL A 232 -15.95 4.83 5.86
CA VAL A 232 -17.35 4.37 5.84
C VAL A 232 -18.09 4.85 7.08
N LEU A 233 -17.45 4.85 8.26
CA LEU A 233 -18.04 5.38 9.48
C LEU A 233 -18.35 6.88 9.32
N PHE A 234 -17.45 7.65 8.71
CA PHE A 234 -17.66 9.05 8.41
C PHE A 234 -18.77 9.28 7.37
N GLU A 235 -18.80 8.52 6.28
CA GLU A 235 -19.88 8.61 5.29
C GLU A 235 -21.26 8.28 5.91
N LYS A 236 -21.35 7.26 6.78
CA LYS A 236 -22.57 6.99 7.54
C LYS A 236 -23.00 8.17 8.39
N TYR A 237 -22.05 8.80 9.09
CA TYR A 237 -22.32 10.01 9.86
C TYR A 237 -22.88 11.14 8.98
N LEU A 238 -22.33 11.35 7.79
CA LEU A 238 -22.79 12.40 6.87
C LEU A 238 -24.19 12.14 6.31
N TRP A 239 -24.52 10.87 6.03
CA TRP A 239 -25.81 10.48 5.49
C TRP A 239 -26.90 10.32 6.57
N SER A 240 -26.51 10.13 7.83
CA SER A 240 -27.48 9.84 8.89
C SER A 240 -28.13 11.11 9.40
N SER A 241 -29.46 11.06 9.54
CA SER A 241 -30.23 12.00 10.35
C SER A 241 -30.33 11.58 11.82
N ASP A 242 -29.87 10.35 12.17
CA ASP A 242 -29.96 9.81 13.54
C ASP A 242 -28.78 10.31 14.40
N ALA A 243 -29.11 10.86 15.57
CA ALA A 243 -28.13 11.32 16.55
C ALA A 243 -27.21 10.17 17.02
N LYS A 244 -27.74 8.94 17.15
CA LYS A 244 -26.99 7.77 17.60
C LYS A 244 -25.85 7.39 16.64
N ASP A 245 -26.07 7.47 15.34
CA ASP A 245 -25.01 7.22 14.36
C ASP A 245 -23.90 8.28 14.45
N LYS A 246 -24.28 9.52 14.71
CA LYS A 246 -23.34 10.62 14.93
C LYS A 246 -22.53 10.43 16.20
N ASP A 247 -23.17 10.03 17.28
CA ASP A 247 -22.49 9.77 18.56
C ASP A 247 -21.54 8.57 18.46
N ASN A 248 -21.94 7.51 17.75
CA ASN A 248 -21.09 6.34 17.49
C ASN A 248 -19.83 6.69 16.69
N PHE A 249 -19.96 7.55 15.67
CA PHE A 249 -18.81 8.02 14.91
C PHE A 249 -17.85 8.83 15.80
N VAL A 250 -18.38 9.80 16.58
CA VAL A 250 -17.57 10.62 17.50
C VAL A 250 -16.88 9.76 18.56
N ALA A 251 -17.56 8.74 19.10
CA ALA A 251 -16.97 7.80 20.04
C ALA A 251 -15.82 6.98 19.41
N SER A 252 -15.97 6.56 18.15
CA SER A 252 -14.94 5.79 17.44
C SER A 252 -13.65 6.57 17.14
N ILE A 253 -13.70 7.92 17.13
CA ILE A 253 -12.51 8.77 16.92
C ILE A 253 -11.76 8.99 18.24
N ARG A 254 -12.45 8.86 19.38
CA ARG A 254 -11.90 9.14 20.72
C ARG A 254 -11.28 7.91 21.39
N SER A 255 -11.53 6.72 20.86
CA SER A 255 -10.96 5.43 21.31
C SER A 255 -9.64 5.12 20.60
#